data_7bfe93c61da7acac22aaf49c4e15fba5
#
_entry.id   7bfe93c61da7acac22aaf49c4e15fba5
#
_cell.length_a   1.000
_cell.length_b   1.000
_cell.length_c   1.000
_cell.angle_alpha   90.00
_cell.angle_beta   90.00
_cell.angle_gamma   90.00
#
_symmetry.space_group_name_H-M   'P 1'
#
loop_
_entity.id
_entity.type
_entity.pdbx_description
1 polymer ?
#
loop_
_entity_poly.entity_id
_entity_poly.type
_entity_poly.pdbx_seq_one_letter_code
_entity_poly.pdbx_strand_id
1 'polypeptide(L)'
;MKFEVITDFEDALDFLSDDSWALRLFKTWIPREKFIELLYSESGFSIYRSDSTPIAFSLGIEPPIRSSWMRLNIQRGAKAIEKINSKERSDWETYFIDIPTEGLVGPEASGRSDAEIDSFLKLHAPKSSVFPGNKEIVKWICVDFDNELAGVAAICRWESGEHVVVSVATHAQMRGMGVGLKVMEQTFKLAQQELISSLCLGVVSDNSPAIALYEKAGWKPLFKFTYLERE
;
A
#
# COMPACT_ATOMS: atom_id res chain seq x y z
N MET A 1 -30.19 -0.09 7.54
CA MET A 1 -29.68 -1.26 6.80
C MET A 1 -29.35 -2.34 7.84
N LYS A 2 -29.84 -3.57 7.65
CA LYS A 2 -29.52 -4.70 8.54
C LYS A 2 -28.16 -5.25 8.08
N PHE A 3 -27.23 -5.42 8.98
CA PHE A 3 -25.91 -6.00 8.72
C PHE A 3 -25.59 -7.04 9.78
N GLU A 4 -24.69 -7.94 9.44
CA GLU A 4 -24.12 -8.93 10.35
C GLU A 4 -22.72 -8.53 10.75
N VAL A 5 -22.21 -9.11 11.85
CA VAL A 5 -20.96 -8.73 12.48
C VAL A 5 -20.11 -9.96 12.74
N ILE A 6 -18.86 -9.93 12.34
CA ILE A 6 -17.82 -10.89 12.70
C ILE A 6 -16.79 -10.16 13.55
N THR A 7 -16.45 -10.70 14.73
CA THR A 7 -15.48 -10.13 15.67
C THR A 7 -14.27 -11.02 15.88
N ASP A 8 -14.30 -12.26 15.41
CA ASP A 8 -13.14 -13.14 15.39
C ASP A 8 -12.35 -12.96 14.10
N PHE A 9 -11.03 -12.94 14.20
CA PHE A 9 -10.13 -12.69 13.07
C PHE A 9 -10.10 -13.87 12.08
N GLU A 10 -10.14 -15.11 12.59
CA GLU A 10 -10.13 -16.31 11.73
C GLU A 10 -11.47 -16.45 10.99
N ASP A 11 -12.59 -16.20 11.68
CA ASP A 11 -13.90 -16.19 11.04
C ASP A 11 -13.97 -15.11 9.93
N ALA A 12 -13.30 -13.96 10.12
CA ALA A 12 -13.23 -12.92 9.08
C ALA A 12 -12.36 -13.35 7.90
N LEU A 13 -11.25 -14.07 8.14
CA LEU A 13 -10.44 -14.67 7.07
C LEU A 13 -11.23 -15.71 6.28
N ASP A 14 -11.97 -16.58 6.96
CA ASP A 14 -12.81 -17.60 6.33
C ASP A 14 -13.92 -16.97 5.50
N PHE A 15 -14.59 -15.95 6.02
CA PHE A 15 -15.61 -15.18 5.30
C PHE A 15 -15.08 -14.55 4.00
N LEU A 16 -13.83 -14.08 4.00
CA LEU A 16 -13.19 -13.44 2.85
C LEU A 16 -12.46 -14.43 1.93
N SER A 17 -12.39 -15.72 2.28
CA SER A 17 -11.59 -16.72 1.56
C SER A 17 -12.01 -16.93 0.11
N ASP A 18 -13.29 -16.78 -0.20
CA ASP A 18 -13.83 -16.91 -1.56
C ASP A 18 -13.56 -15.69 -2.45
N ASP A 19 -13.20 -14.54 -1.87
CA ASP A 19 -12.79 -13.33 -2.58
C ASP A 19 -11.28 -13.07 -2.39
N SER A 20 -10.48 -13.58 -3.31
CA SER A 20 -9.01 -13.46 -3.24
C SER A 20 -8.50 -12.02 -3.17
N TRP A 21 -9.25 -11.04 -3.70
CA TRP A 21 -8.90 -9.62 -3.67
C TRP A 21 -9.20 -9.00 -2.30
N ALA A 22 -10.39 -9.28 -1.77
CA ALA A 22 -10.77 -8.84 -0.43
C ALA A 22 -9.88 -9.46 0.63
N LEU A 23 -9.55 -10.74 0.50
CA LEU A 23 -8.60 -11.43 1.38
C LEU A 23 -7.20 -10.81 1.32
N ARG A 24 -6.71 -10.45 0.15
CA ARG A 24 -5.41 -9.77 -0.01
C ARG A 24 -5.44 -8.37 0.64
N LEU A 25 -6.51 -7.61 0.45
CA LEU A 25 -6.69 -6.33 1.14
C LEU A 25 -6.64 -6.51 2.65
N PHE A 26 -7.42 -7.47 3.17
CA PHE A 26 -7.48 -7.77 4.59
C PHE A 26 -6.09 -8.10 5.14
N LYS A 27 -5.40 -9.06 4.53
CA LYS A 27 -4.05 -9.47 4.93
C LYS A 27 -3.03 -8.33 4.86
N THR A 28 -3.14 -7.42 3.89
CA THR A 28 -2.19 -6.31 3.74
C THR A 28 -2.40 -5.24 4.81
N TRP A 29 -3.66 -4.87 5.08
CA TRP A 29 -3.96 -3.66 5.85
C TRP A 29 -4.45 -3.89 7.26
N ILE A 30 -4.79 -5.13 7.63
CA ILE A 30 -5.42 -5.47 8.92
C ILE A 30 -4.50 -6.41 9.71
N PRO A 31 -3.65 -5.91 10.61
CA PRO A 31 -2.93 -6.75 11.56
C PRO A 31 -3.92 -7.44 12.50
N ARG A 32 -3.63 -8.72 12.85
CA ARG A 32 -4.48 -9.54 13.71
C ARG A 32 -4.83 -8.84 15.02
N GLU A 33 -3.85 -8.30 15.70
CA GLU A 33 -3.99 -7.64 17.01
C GLU A 33 -4.71 -6.28 16.93
N LYS A 34 -4.90 -5.75 15.73
CA LYS A 34 -5.63 -4.49 15.50
C LYS A 34 -7.03 -4.69 14.94
N PHE A 35 -7.38 -5.90 14.52
CA PHE A 35 -8.71 -6.21 14.03
C PHE A 35 -9.76 -6.03 15.14
N ILE A 36 -10.84 -5.37 14.83
CA ILE A 36 -11.97 -5.16 15.77
C ILE A 36 -13.20 -5.88 15.29
N GLU A 37 -13.64 -5.61 14.07
CA GLU A 37 -14.86 -6.19 13.52
C GLU A 37 -14.89 -6.13 11.99
N LEU A 38 -15.61 -7.05 11.40
CA LEU A 38 -16.06 -7.02 10.02
C LEU A 38 -17.57 -6.94 10.01
N LEU A 39 -18.13 -5.91 9.39
CA LEU A 39 -19.56 -5.77 9.14
C LEU A 39 -19.84 -6.16 7.70
N TYR A 40 -20.90 -6.93 7.45
CA TYR A 40 -21.29 -7.29 6.10
C TYR A 40 -22.80 -7.26 5.87
N SER A 41 -23.17 -7.07 4.60
CA SER A 41 -24.54 -7.07 4.09
C SER A 41 -24.50 -7.56 2.64
N GLU A 42 -25.66 -7.70 2.01
CA GLU A 42 -25.75 -8.03 0.58
C GLU A 42 -25.06 -6.99 -0.33
N SER A 43 -24.86 -5.75 0.12
CA SER A 43 -24.34 -4.65 -0.70
C SER A 43 -22.84 -4.39 -0.48
N GLY A 44 -22.19 -5.15 0.39
CA GLY A 44 -20.76 -5.02 0.67
C GLY A 44 -20.40 -5.26 2.12
N PHE A 45 -19.15 -5.02 2.45
CA PHE A 45 -18.61 -5.21 3.80
C PHE A 45 -17.67 -4.08 4.20
N SER A 46 -17.42 -3.97 5.50
CA SER A 46 -16.47 -3.02 6.06
C SER A 46 -15.65 -3.69 7.16
N ILE A 47 -14.36 -3.48 7.12
CA ILE A 47 -13.41 -4.00 8.11
C ILE A 47 -12.92 -2.82 8.94
N TYR A 48 -13.03 -2.91 10.26
CA TYR A 48 -12.58 -1.88 11.19
C TYR A 48 -11.40 -2.37 12.01
N ARG A 49 -10.36 -1.56 12.06
CA ARG A 49 -9.18 -1.81 12.88
C ARG A 49 -8.95 -0.71 13.89
N SER A 50 -8.49 -1.11 15.08
CA SER A 50 -7.97 -0.24 16.12
C SER A 50 -6.54 0.18 15.77
N ASP A 51 -6.23 1.46 15.97
CA ASP A 51 -4.89 1.99 15.82
C ASP A 51 -4.78 3.25 16.69
N SER A 52 -3.60 3.91 16.73
CA SER A 52 -3.52 5.30 17.21
C SER A 52 -4.51 6.22 16.47
N THR A 53 -4.85 5.83 15.25
CA THR A 53 -5.87 6.45 14.39
C THR A 53 -6.76 5.36 13.79
N PRO A 54 -7.80 4.89 14.53
CA PRO A 54 -8.68 3.83 14.06
C PRO A 54 -9.30 4.14 12.70
N ILE A 55 -9.38 3.13 11.82
CA ILE A 55 -9.80 3.31 10.44
C ILE A 55 -10.60 2.11 9.94
N ALA A 56 -11.59 2.36 9.08
CA ALA A 56 -12.34 1.34 8.37
C ALA A 56 -11.95 1.25 6.89
N PHE A 57 -11.99 0.03 6.35
CA PHE A 57 -11.90 -0.25 4.91
C PHE A 57 -13.24 -0.83 4.46
N SER A 58 -13.91 -0.15 3.54
CA SER A 58 -15.30 -0.45 3.14
C SER A 58 -15.37 -0.74 1.64
N LEU A 59 -15.87 -1.91 1.29
CA LEU A 59 -15.98 -2.40 -0.08
C LEU A 59 -17.44 -2.70 -0.44
N GLY A 60 -17.81 -2.43 -1.68
CA GLY A 60 -19.15 -2.61 -2.21
C GLY A 60 -19.86 -1.30 -2.53
N ILE A 61 -21.09 -1.40 -3.05
CA ILE A 61 -21.88 -0.25 -3.51
C ILE A 61 -22.43 0.56 -2.35
N GLU A 62 -22.92 -0.12 -1.32
CA GLU A 62 -23.43 0.48 -0.07
C GLU A 62 -22.95 -0.36 1.14
N PRO A 63 -21.63 -0.33 1.43
CA PRO A 63 -21.09 -1.12 2.55
C PRO A 63 -21.65 -0.62 3.89
N PRO A 64 -21.83 -1.51 4.87
CA PRO A 64 -22.29 -1.12 6.20
C PRO A 64 -21.19 -0.31 6.92
N ILE A 65 -21.53 0.89 7.39
CA ILE A 65 -20.61 1.81 8.05
C ILE A 65 -21.23 2.30 9.35
N ARG A 66 -20.53 2.17 10.47
CA ARG A 66 -20.99 2.74 11.73
C ARG A 66 -20.81 4.26 11.75
N SER A 67 -21.79 4.95 12.33
CA SER A 67 -21.72 6.41 12.49
C SER A 67 -20.58 6.87 13.39
N SER A 68 -20.13 6.01 14.31
CA SER A 68 -19.00 6.27 15.23
C SER A 68 -17.61 6.16 14.58
N TRP A 69 -17.50 5.62 13.38
CA TRP A 69 -16.22 5.50 12.71
C TRP A 69 -15.82 6.83 12.06
N MET A 70 -14.70 7.40 12.49
CA MET A 70 -14.27 8.73 12.07
C MET A 70 -13.45 8.72 10.78
N ARG A 71 -12.65 7.66 10.55
CA ARG A 71 -11.77 7.53 9.38
C ARG A 71 -12.17 6.33 8.55
N LEU A 72 -12.34 6.58 7.27
CA LEU A 72 -12.92 5.63 6.34
C LEU A 72 -12.11 5.59 5.04
N ASN A 73 -11.74 4.42 4.60
CA ASN A 73 -11.35 4.15 3.21
C ASN A 73 -12.51 3.45 2.53
N ILE A 74 -13.26 4.14 1.70
CA ILE A 74 -14.42 3.61 1.03
C ILE A 74 -14.07 3.36 -0.43
N GLN A 75 -14.45 2.20 -0.96
CA GLN A 75 -14.26 1.89 -2.38
C GLN A 75 -14.83 3.02 -3.24
N ARG A 76 -14.03 3.53 -4.17
CA ARG A 76 -14.41 4.64 -5.05
C ARG A 76 -15.63 4.27 -5.88
N GLY A 77 -16.61 5.18 -5.95
CA GLY A 77 -17.89 4.94 -6.61
C GLY A 77 -18.97 4.36 -5.71
N ALA A 78 -18.68 4.03 -4.45
CA ALA A 78 -19.71 3.64 -3.49
C ALA A 78 -20.65 4.82 -3.17
N LYS A 79 -21.96 4.57 -3.15
CA LYS A 79 -22.99 5.58 -2.85
C LYS A 79 -22.86 6.16 -1.43
N ALA A 80 -22.21 5.41 -0.52
CA ALA A 80 -21.98 5.83 0.84
C ALA A 80 -21.13 7.10 0.93
N ILE A 81 -20.22 7.34 -0.04
CA ILE A 81 -19.31 8.50 -0.06
C ILE A 81 -20.09 9.82 -0.08
N GLU A 82 -21.17 9.89 -0.86
CA GLU A 82 -21.98 11.10 -1.01
C GLU A 82 -22.80 11.44 0.24
N LYS A 83 -22.98 10.47 1.14
CA LYS A 83 -23.80 10.60 2.36
C LYS A 83 -22.97 11.01 3.59
N ILE A 84 -21.64 11.15 3.46
CA ILE A 84 -20.72 11.39 4.57
C ILE A 84 -20.16 12.79 4.48
N ASN A 85 -20.46 13.62 5.48
CA ASN A 85 -19.78 14.90 5.67
C ASN A 85 -18.36 14.63 6.16
N SER A 86 -17.38 15.23 5.49
CA SER A 86 -15.98 15.02 5.81
C SER A 86 -15.20 16.33 5.78
N LYS A 87 -14.32 16.50 6.76
CA LYS A 87 -13.38 17.64 6.83
C LYS A 87 -12.14 17.41 5.96
N GLU A 88 -11.84 16.13 5.65
CA GLU A 88 -10.73 15.73 4.79
C GLU A 88 -11.19 14.65 3.81
N ARG A 89 -10.73 14.78 2.57
CA ARG A 89 -10.98 13.80 1.51
C ARG A 89 -9.75 13.68 0.62
N SER A 90 -9.35 12.45 0.32
CA SER A 90 -8.31 12.16 -0.66
C SER A 90 -8.57 10.82 -1.35
N ASP A 91 -8.17 10.73 -2.61
CA ASP A 91 -8.29 9.51 -3.40
C ASP A 91 -6.94 8.82 -3.51
N TRP A 92 -6.92 7.50 -3.33
CA TRP A 92 -5.73 6.69 -3.45
C TRP A 92 -6.04 5.29 -4.00
N GLU A 93 -5.00 4.61 -4.44
CA GLU A 93 -5.11 3.31 -5.09
C GLU A 93 -4.12 2.33 -4.50
N THR A 94 -4.49 1.06 -4.46
CA THR A 94 -3.61 -0.03 -4.07
C THR A 94 -3.24 -0.85 -5.30
N TYR A 95 -2.00 -1.28 -5.34
CA TYR A 95 -1.46 -2.16 -6.36
C TYR A 95 -0.80 -3.35 -5.73
N PHE A 96 -0.71 -4.45 -6.46
CA PHE A 96 0.01 -5.63 -6.05
C PHE A 96 0.76 -6.24 -7.24
N ILE A 97 1.76 -7.09 -6.91
CA ILE A 97 2.47 -7.92 -7.87
C ILE A 97 2.88 -9.22 -7.20
N ASP A 98 2.69 -10.33 -7.89
CA ASP A 98 3.27 -11.61 -7.52
C ASP A 98 4.70 -11.69 -8.06
N ILE A 99 5.65 -12.06 -7.21
CA ILE A 99 7.06 -12.14 -7.57
C ILE A 99 7.36 -13.52 -8.18
N PRO A 100 7.89 -13.57 -9.40
CA PRO A 100 8.30 -14.84 -10.00
C PRO A 100 9.36 -15.56 -9.15
N THR A 101 9.24 -16.87 -9.01
CA THR A 101 10.20 -17.67 -8.23
C THR A 101 11.54 -17.89 -8.93
N GLU A 102 11.61 -17.61 -10.24
CA GLU A 102 12.81 -17.84 -11.06
C GLU A 102 13.09 -16.67 -12.01
N GLY A 103 14.34 -16.49 -12.39
CA GLY A 103 14.72 -15.75 -13.59
C GLY A 103 15.18 -14.30 -13.44
N LEU A 104 15.15 -13.70 -12.26
CA LEU A 104 15.64 -12.33 -12.08
C LEU A 104 17.12 -12.30 -11.68
N VAL A 105 18.02 -12.41 -12.66
CA VAL A 105 19.48 -12.24 -12.46
C VAL A 105 19.88 -10.82 -12.79
N GLY A 106 20.71 -10.19 -11.97
CA GLY A 106 21.24 -8.85 -12.24
C GLY A 106 22.06 -8.30 -11.10
N PRO A 107 22.73 -7.16 -11.29
CA PRO A 107 23.59 -6.57 -10.26
C PRO A 107 22.79 -6.30 -8.97
N GLU A 108 23.46 -6.43 -7.85
CA GLU A 108 22.90 -6.03 -6.56
C GLU A 108 22.60 -4.53 -6.53
N ALA A 109 21.61 -4.15 -5.73
CA ALA A 109 21.35 -2.73 -5.46
C ALA A 109 22.58 -2.11 -4.81
N SER A 110 22.91 -0.86 -5.16
CA SER A 110 24.04 -0.16 -4.57
C SER A 110 23.83 0.06 -3.08
N GLY A 111 24.88 -0.21 -2.29
CA GLY A 111 24.87 0.07 -0.86
C GLY A 111 25.03 1.58 -0.64
N ARG A 112 24.01 2.23 -0.08
CA ARG A 112 24.04 3.62 0.34
C ARG A 112 23.77 3.69 1.85
N SER A 113 24.36 4.68 2.50
CA SER A 113 24.15 4.90 3.92
C SER A 113 22.75 5.46 4.19
N ASP A 114 22.22 5.22 5.39
CA ASP A 114 20.94 5.78 5.84
C ASP A 114 20.92 7.32 5.73
N ALA A 115 22.05 7.99 5.97
CA ALA A 115 22.17 9.44 5.85
C ALA A 115 22.02 9.94 4.41
N GLU A 116 22.57 9.21 3.42
CA GLU A 116 22.41 9.54 2.00
C GLU A 116 20.96 9.34 1.55
N ILE A 117 20.33 8.22 1.96
CA ILE A 117 18.94 7.91 1.64
C ILE A 117 18.01 8.95 2.28
N ASP A 118 18.21 9.29 3.55
CA ASP A 118 17.41 10.30 4.26
C ASP A 118 17.49 11.66 3.55
N SER A 119 18.69 12.10 3.22
CA SER A 119 18.93 13.35 2.49
C SER A 119 18.26 13.35 1.11
N PHE A 120 18.36 12.23 0.39
CA PHE A 120 17.74 12.05 -0.91
C PHE A 120 16.20 12.15 -0.82
N LEU A 121 15.59 11.47 0.13
CA LEU A 121 14.14 11.49 0.33
C LEU A 121 13.65 12.88 0.73
N LYS A 122 14.33 13.55 1.65
CA LYS A 122 13.99 14.92 2.06
C LYS A 122 14.00 15.90 0.88
N LEU A 123 14.90 15.71 -0.07
CA LEU A 123 15.03 16.57 -1.24
C LEU A 123 14.04 16.21 -2.36
N HIS A 124 13.87 14.93 -2.67
CA HIS A 124 13.16 14.49 -3.88
C HIS A 124 11.76 13.91 -3.63
N ALA A 125 11.47 13.50 -2.39
CA ALA A 125 10.19 12.95 -1.96
C ALA A 125 9.88 13.24 -0.47
N PRO A 126 9.78 14.51 -0.06
CA PRO A 126 9.65 14.91 1.35
C PRO A 126 8.35 14.39 2.02
N LYS A 127 7.38 13.95 1.23
CA LYS A 127 6.12 13.35 1.70
C LYS A 127 6.18 11.81 1.77
N SER A 128 7.36 11.20 1.69
CA SER A 128 7.54 9.77 1.86
C SER A 128 6.99 9.31 3.22
N SER A 129 6.32 8.17 3.24
CA SER A 129 5.72 7.60 4.46
C SER A 129 6.73 6.97 5.40
N VAL A 130 7.88 6.53 4.88
CA VAL A 130 8.94 5.84 5.62
C VAL A 130 10.29 6.46 5.31
N PHE A 131 11.09 6.63 6.34
CA PHE A 131 12.48 7.13 6.29
C PHE A 131 13.41 6.13 6.97
N PRO A 132 14.75 6.20 6.72
CA PRO A 132 15.74 5.38 7.43
C PRO A 132 15.55 5.41 8.94
N GLY A 133 15.77 4.25 9.57
CA GLY A 133 15.53 4.06 11.01
C GLY A 133 14.13 3.51 11.36
N ASN A 134 13.22 3.42 10.41
CA ASN A 134 11.94 2.73 10.65
C ASN A 134 12.18 1.22 10.78
N LYS A 135 11.65 0.62 11.86
CA LYS A 135 11.87 -0.79 12.22
C LYS A 135 11.20 -1.81 11.29
N GLU A 136 10.24 -1.37 10.49
CA GLU A 136 9.53 -2.23 9.54
C GLU A 136 10.31 -2.44 8.23
N ILE A 137 11.40 -1.68 8.03
CA ILE A 137 12.21 -1.77 6.82
C ILE A 137 12.94 -3.12 6.79
N VAL A 138 12.66 -3.91 5.75
CA VAL A 138 13.44 -5.11 5.42
C VAL A 138 14.73 -4.69 4.76
N LYS A 139 14.64 -3.86 3.71
CA LYS A 139 15.83 -3.35 3.01
C LYS A 139 15.50 -2.12 2.15
N TRP A 140 16.49 -1.26 1.97
CA TRP A 140 16.47 -0.20 0.98
C TRP A 140 16.98 -0.71 -0.37
N ILE A 141 16.35 -0.23 -1.42
CA ILE A 141 16.77 -0.36 -2.81
C ILE A 141 17.34 0.99 -3.22
N CYS A 142 18.58 1.02 -3.71
CA CYS A 142 19.23 2.21 -4.22
C CYS A 142 19.69 1.96 -5.64
N VAL A 143 19.44 2.90 -6.53
CA VAL A 143 19.87 2.88 -7.93
C VAL A 143 20.72 4.10 -8.17
N ASP A 144 21.93 3.88 -8.69
CA ASP A 144 22.85 4.93 -9.08
C ASP A 144 22.80 5.19 -10.58
N PHE A 145 23.08 6.42 -10.96
CA PHE A 145 23.34 6.85 -12.33
C PHE A 145 24.56 7.77 -12.29
N ASP A 146 25.59 7.44 -13.08
CA ASP A 146 26.89 8.17 -13.09
C ASP A 146 27.49 8.36 -11.69
N ASN A 147 27.43 7.34 -10.84
CA ASN A 147 27.89 7.29 -9.43
C ASN A 147 27.10 8.21 -8.47
N GLU A 148 26.02 8.83 -8.90
CA GLU A 148 25.12 9.60 -8.04
C GLU A 148 23.85 8.79 -7.73
N LEU A 149 23.33 8.95 -6.52
CA LEU A 149 22.07 8.31 -6.13
C LEU A 149 20.93 8.89 -6.95
N ALA A 150 20.35 8.06 -7.82
CA ALA A 150 19.33 8.44 -8.79
C ALA A 150 17.91 8.04 -8.38
N GLY A 151 17.76 6.95 -7.63
CA GLY A 151 16.46 6.48 -7.18
C GLY A 151 16.53 5.57 -5.98
N VAL A 152 15.46 5.57 -5.19
CA VAL A 152 15.32 4.72 -4.00
C VAL A 152 13.93 4.13 -3.91
N ALA A 153 13.81 3.02 -3.18
CA ALA A 153 12.57 2.47 -2.62
C ALA A 153 12.91 1.68 -1.37
N ALA A 154 11.92 1.36 -0.54
CA ALA A 154 12.09 0.40 0.54
C ALA A 154 11.05 -0.72 0.44
N ILE A 155 11.45 -1.95 0.79
CA ILE A 155 10.52 -3.01 1.15
C ILE A 155 10.38 -2.96 2.66
N CYS A 156 9.14 -2.81 3.13
CA CYS A 156 8.77 -2.93 4.52
C CYS A 156 7.98 -4.22 4.74
N ARG A 157 8.13 -4.83 5.90
CA ARG A 157 7.24 -5.86 6.40
C ARG A 157 6.35 -5.26 7.46
N TRP A 158 5.06 -5.13 7.15
CA TRP A 158 4.10 -4.57 8.08
C TRP A 158 3.71 -5.55 9.19
N GLU A 159 3.07 -5.04 10.24
CA GLU A 159 2.60 -5.84 11.37
C GLU A 159 1.67 -6.98 10.92
N SER A 160 0.95 -6.81 9.84
CA SER A 160 0.13 -7.87 9.20
C SER A 160 0.94 -9.04 8.63
N GLY A 161 2.27 -8.91 8.54
CA GLY A 161 3.17 -9.87 7.92
C GLY A 161 3.38 -9.68 6.42
N GLU A 162 2.59 -8.84 5.77
CA GLU A 162 2.67 -8.57 4.33
C GLU A 162 3.80 -7.59 3.99
N HIS A 163 4.35 -7.74 2.79
CA HIS A 163 5.43 -6.90 2.30
C HIS A 163 4.89 -5.78 1.42
N VAL A 164 5.33 -4.56 1.72
CA VAL A 164 4.85 -3.34 1.06
C VAL A 164 6.02 -2.53 0.56
N VAL A 165 5.91 -2.04 -0.68
CA VAL A 165 6.89 -1.11 -1.26
C VAL A 165 6.48 0.31 -0.90
N VAL A 166 7.41 1.05 -0.31
CA VAL A 166 7.20 2.41 0.16
C VAL A 166 8.34 3.33 -0.27
N SER A 167 8.15 4.62 -0.14
CA SER A 167 9.18 5.66 -0.35
C SER A 167 9.88 5.57 -1.71
N VAL A 168 9.11 5.22 -2.75
CA VAL A 168 9.61 5.20 -4.12
C VAL A 168 9.90 6.63 -4.56
N ALA A 169 11.15 6.92 -4.83
CA ALA A 169 11.60 8.26 -5.23
C ALA A 169 12.63 8.21 -6.35
N THR A 170 12.61 9.24 -7.20
CA THR A 170 13.57 9.42 -8.29
C THR A 170 14.11 10.85 -8.24
N HIS A 171 15.42 11.01 -8.44
CA HIS A 171 16.07 12.30 -8.54
C HIS A 171 15.34 13.20 -9.54
N ALA A 172 15.01 14.42 -9.15
CA ALA A 172 14.11 15.29 -9.92
C ALA A 172 14.60 15.52 -11.36
N GLN A 173 15.90 15.71 -11.55
CA GLN A 173 16.50 15.95 -12.87
C GLN A 173 16.67 14.68 -13.72
N MET A 174 16.51 13.48 -13.12
CA MET A 174 16.66 12.20 -13.82
C MET A 174 15.31 11.53 -14.08
N ARG A 175 14.21 12.24 -13.84
CA ARG A 175 12.87 11.76 -14.19
C ARG A 175 12.73 11.62 -15.70
N GLY A 176 12.01 10.59 -16.15
CA GLY A 176 11.87 10.29 -17.57
C GLY A 176 13.05 9.49 -18.18
N MET A 177 14.17 9.32 -17.46
CA MET A 177 15.36 8.60 -17.92
C MET A 177 15.35 7.09 -17.61
N GLY A 178 14.22 6.54 -17.19
CA GLY A 178 14.07 5.11 -16.86
C GLY A 178 14.50 4.70 -15.47
N VAL A 179 14.97 5.64 -14.63
CA VAL A 179 15.43 5.35 -13.25
C VAL A 179 14.35 4.66 -12.42
N GLY A 180 13.10 5.13 -12.48
CA GLY A 180 12.00 4.49 -11.75
C GLY A 180 11.78 3.02 -12.12
N LEU A 181 11.91 2.66 -13.40
CA LEU A 181 11.83 1.26 -13.83
C LEU A 181 12.99 0.44 -13.28
N LYS A 182 14.22 0.99 -13.26
CA LYS A 182 15.35 0.30 -12.62
C LYS A 182 15.12 0.09 -11.12
N VAL A 183 14.51 1.06 -10.43
CA VAL A 183 14.13 0.89 -9.02
C VAL A 183 13.15 -0.28 -8.87
N MET A 184 12.12 -0.39 -9.73
CA MET A 184 11.18 -1.50 -9.69
C MET A 184 11.85 -2.85 -10.00
N GLU A 185 12.72 -2.91 -11.00
CA GLU A 185 13.49 -4.12 -11.31
C GLU A 185 14.34 -4.59 -10.12
N GLN A 186 15.06 -3.67 -9.47
CA GLN A 186 15.86 -4.01 -8.28
C GLN A 186 14.97 -4.41 -7.11
N THR A 187 13.80 -3.80 -6.96
CA THR A 187 12.81 -4.18 -5.94
C THR A 187 12.36 -5.63 -6.13
N PHE A 188 12.06 -6.04 -7.36
CA PHE A 188 11.65 -7.42 -7.65
C PHE A 188 12.78 -8.44 -7.42
N LYS A 189 14.01 -8.11 -7.81
CA LYS A 189 15.19 -8.94 -7.55
C LYS A 189 15.43 -9.14 -6.06
N LEU A 190 15.35 -8.05 -5.30
CA LEU A 190 15.49 -8.12 -3.86
C LEU A 190 14.37 -8.95 -3.23
N ALA A 191 13.11 -8.76 -3.66
CA ALA A 191 11.99 -9.55 -3.16
C ALA A 191 12.21 -11.05 -3.43
N GLN A 192 12.73 -11.41 -4.60
CA GLN A 192 13.06 -12.79 -4.95
C GLN A 192 14.19 -13.34 -4.07
N GLN A 193 15.26 -12.59 -3.82
CA GLN A 193 16.37 -12.96 -2.94
C GLN A 193 15.90 -13.19 -1.49
N GLU A 194 14.97 -12.37 -1.01
CA GLU A 194 14.37 -12.47 0.33
C GLU A 194 13.20 -13.46 0.40
N LEU A 195 12.95 -14.25 -0.67
CA LEU A 195 11.86 -15.22 -0.77
C LEU A 195 10.47 -14.62 -0.53
N ILE A 196 10.29 -13.36 -0.90
CA ILE A 196 9.01 -12.66 -0.83
C ILE A 196 8.19 -13.04 -2.05
N SER A 197 7.02 -13.63 -1.84
CA SER A 197 6.17 -14.14 -2.93
C SER A 197 5.31 -13.06 -3.59
N SER A 198 5.00 -11.99 -2.87
CA SER A 198 4.19 -10.88 -3.39
C SER A 198 4.50 -9.56 -2.70
N LEU A 199 4.24 -8.46 -3.39
CA LEU A 199 4.40 -7.11 -2.89
C LEU A 199 3.11 -6.33 -3.12
N CYS A 200 2.79 -5.44 -2.18
CA CYS A 200 1.73 -4.44 -2.32
C CYS A 200 2.32 -3.02 -2.28
N LEU A 201 1.58 -2.06 -2.76
CA LEU A 201 1.86 -0.63 -2.56
C LEU A 201 0.58 0.19 -2.54
N GLY A 202 0.65 1.39 -1.95
CA GLY A 202 -0.39 2.41 -2.04
C GLY A 202 0.14 3.65 -2.76
N VAL A 203 -0.72 4.31 -3.52
CA VAL A 203 -0.39 5.55 -4.24
C VAL A 203 -1.58 6.50 -4.25
N VAL A 204 -1.35 7.79 -4.05
CA VAL A 204 -2.38 8.81 -4.21
C VAL A 204 -2.78 8.93 -5.68
N SER A 205 -4.08 9.07 -5.97
CA SER A 205 -4.59 8.97 -7.35
C SER A 205 -4.18 10.11 -8.28
N ASP A 206 -3.74 11.23 -7.73
CA ASP A 206 -3.22 12.37 -8.51
C ASP A 206 -1.74 12.18 -8.92
N ASN A 207 -1.04 11.17 -8.38
CA ASN A 207 0.33 10.85 -8.77
C ASN A 207 0.38 10.01 -10.06
N SER A 208 -0.13 10.58 -11.16
CA SER A 208 -0.16 9.91 -12.46
C SER A 208 1.20 9.38 -12.93
N PRO A 209 2.35 10.05 -12.68
CA PRO A 209 3.65 9.51 -13.06
C PRO A 209 4.01 8.21 -12.32
N ALA A 210 3.67 8.10 -11.03
CA ALA A 210 3.91 6.88 -10.26
C ALA A 210 2.98 5.75 -10.70
N ILE A 211 1.70 6.05 -10.94
CA ILE A 211 0.73 5.08 -11.47
C ILE A 211 1.23 4.49 -12.80
N ALA A 212 1.61 5.35 -13.76
CA ALA A 212 2.15 4.91 -15.05
C ALA A 212 3.44 4.07 -14.91
N LEU A 213 4.29 4.39 -13.93
CA LEU A 213 5.48 3.60 -13.61
C LEU A 213 5.09 2.20 -13.13
N TYR A 214 4.17 2.10 -12.18
CA TYR A 214 3.75 0.81 -11.60
C TYR A 214 3.08 -0.07 -12.65
N GLU A 215 2.15 0.46 -13.43
CA GLU A 215 1.50 -0.27 -14.52
C GLU A 215 2.51 -0.77 -15.56
N LYS A 216 3.48 0.07 -15.97
CA LYS A 216 4.55 -0.31 -16.89
C LYS A 216 5.48 -1.37 -16.30
N ALA A 217 5.69 -1.37 -14.99
CA ALA A 217 6.48 -2.39 -14.28
C ALA A 217 5.70 -3.69 -14.00
N GLY A 218 4.44 -3.80 -14.45
CA GLY A 218 3.63 -5.00 -14.35
C GLY A 218 2.78 -5.12 -13.08
N TRP A 219 2.74 -4.08 -12.24
CA TRP A 219 1.85 -4.05 -11.09
C TRP A 219 0.39 -4.03 -11.53
N LYS A 220 -0.45 -4.74 -10.79
CA LYS A 220 -1.89 -4.83 -11.05
C LYS A 220 -2.67 -4.01 -10.03
N PRO A 221 -3.66 -3.20 -10.47
CA PRO A 221 -4.52 -2.49 -9.53
C PRO A 221 -5.31 -3.49 -8.69
N LEU A 222 -5.40 -3.23 -7.38
CA LEU A 222 -6.20 -4.02 -6.44
C LEU A 222 -7.51 -3.29 -6.13
N PHE A 223 -7.44 -2.14 -5.45
CA PHE A 223 -8.60 -1.32 -5.14
C PHE A 223 -8.30 0.17 -5.30
N LYS A 224 -9.38 0.92 -5.59
CA LYS A 224 -9.38 2.39 -5.56
C LYS A 224 -10.25 2.85 -4.41
N PHE A 225 -9.70 3.68 -3.54
CA PHE A 225 -10.36 4.19 -2.36
C PHE A 225 -10.53 5.71 -2.40
N THR A 226 -11.59 6.18 -1.77
CA THR A 226 -11.72 7.52 -1.26
C THR A 226 -11.53 7.46 0.26
N TYR A 227 -10.48 8.10 0.76
CA TYR A 227 -10.30 8.35 2.18
C TYR A 227 -11.18 9.52 2.60
N LEU A 228 -11.87 9.37 3.73
CA LEU A 228 -12.70 10.39 4.36
C LEU A 228 -12.36 10.46 5.85
N GLU A 229 -12.16 11.67 6.37
CA GLU A 229 -12.19 11.91 7.80
C GLU A 229 -13.43 12.75 8.13
N ARG A 230 -14.32 12.20 8.97
CA ARG A 230 -15.57 12.87 9.39
C ARG A 230 -15.28 14.11 10.22
N GLU A 231 -16.25 15.06 10.20
CA GLU A 231 -16.27 16.22 11.08
C GLU A 231 -16.45 15.84 12.54
#